data_368d84dd93e87a9201972d4e26a5c659
#
_entry.id   368d84dd93e87a9201972d4e26a5c659
#
_cell.length_a   1.000
_cell.length_b   1.000
_cell.length_c   1.000
_cell.angle_alpha   90.00
_cell.angle_beta   90.00
_cell.angle_gamma   90.00
#
_symmetry.space_group_name_H-M   'P 1'
#
loop_
_entity.id
_entity.type
_entity.pdbx_description
1 polymer ?
#
loop_
_entity_poly.entity_id
_entity_poly.type
_entity_poly.pdbx_seq_one_letter_code
_entity_poly.pdbx_strand_id
1 'polypeptide(L)'
;ELLEEREKQVKREGLPELKNAEQGKVVLRFAPNPNGPLSFGHARGIIINGEYAKEYNGELILRFDDTDTTVKPPLLEAYETIQTEAEWLLGFKPQRVVIASDRILEYYHHVHLMLDGKFGYVCQCSAEDFREFRVNKTNCPCRDNDVQLNQKLWSKMLDGTFQPGDAVVRVKTDMSLKNPALRDWPALR
;
A
#
# COMPACT_ATOMS: atom_id res chain seq x y z
N GLU A 1 36.47 25.34 -2.27
CA GLU A 1 35.29 24.49 -2.49
C GLU A 1 34.26 24.81 -1.42
N LEU A 2 33.23 25.47 -1.87
CA LEU A 2 32.20 26.05 -1.03
C LEU A 2 31.28 24.95 -0.47
N LEU A 3 31.37 24.71 0.82
CA LEU A 3 30.28 24.09 1.56
C LEU A 3 29.09 25.06 1.49
N GLU A 4 28.10 24.76 0.66
CA GLU A 4 26.82 25.47 0.69
C GLU A 4 26.31 25.50 2.14
N GLU A 5 26.16 26.68 2.71
CA GLU A 5 25.56 26.85 4.01
C GLU A 5 24.15 26.27 3.97
N ARG A 6 23.94 25.14 4.62
CA ARG A 6 22.59 24.59 4.83
C ARG A 6 21.78 25.64 5.57
N GLU A 7 20.74 26.16 4.93
CA GLU A 7 19.76 27.00 5.60
C GLU A 7 19.34 26.35 6.91
N LYS A 8 19.50 27.09 8.01
CA LYS A 8 19.08 26.61 9.33
C LYS A 8 17.58 26.31 9.27
N GLN A 9 17.23 25.04 9.41
CA GLN A 9 15.83 24.66 9.52
C GLN A 9 15.19 25.42 10.69
N VAL A 10 14.22 26.28 10.38
CA VAL A 10 13.41 26.94 11.40
C VAL A 10 12.70 25.85 12.21
N LYS A 11 12.93 25.82 13.52
CA LYS A 11 12.18 24.94 14.42
C LYS A 11 10.69 25.31 14.30
N ARG A 12 9.93 24.45 13.67
CA ARG A 12 8.47 24.56 13.63
C ARG A 12 7.93 23.99 14.93
N GLU A 13 7.10 24.73 15.62
CA GLU A 13 6.28 24.21 16.71
C GLU A 13 5.01 23.62 16.11
N GLY A 14 4.69 22.35 16.47
CA GLY A 14 3.53 21.63 15.96
C GLY A 14 3.72 20.93 14.62
N LEU A 15 2.63 20.34 14.13
CA LEU A 15 2.57 19.67 12.84
C LEU A 15 2.34 20.70 11.71
N PRO A 16 2.93 20.50 10.51
CA PRO A 16 2.61 21.32 9.34
C PRO A 16 1.15 21.19 8.95
N GLU A 17 0.52 22.29 8.57
CA GLU A 17 -0.84 22.25 8.05
C GLU A 17 -0.98 21.32 6.83
N LEU A 18 -2.07 20.55 6.79
CA LEU A 18 -2.42 19.74 5.64
C LEU A 18 -3.03 20.62 4.54
N LYS A 19 -2.46 20.56 3.33
CA LYS A 19 -2.98 21.32 2.19
C LYS A 19 -4.40 20.88 1.83
N ASN A 20 -5.29 21.86 1.65
CA ASN A 20 -6.70 21.64 1.31
C ASN A 20 -7.49 20.80 2.30
N ALA A 21 -7.04 20.70 3.55
CA ALA A 21 -7.77 20.00 4.60
C ALA A 21 -8.92 20.86 5.14
N GLU A 22 -10.05 20.22 5.42
CA GLU A 22 -11.20 20.83 6.04
C GLU A 22 -11.49 20.14 7.38
N GLN A 23 -11.87 20.93 8.39
CA GLN A 23 -12.26 20.41 9.69
C GLN A 23 -13.40 19.39 9.57
N GLY A 24 -13.26 18.26 10.25
CA GLY A 24 -14.26 17.18 10.23
C GLY A 24 -14.24 16.28 8.97
N LYS A 25 -13.43 16.61 7.95
CA LYS A 25 -13.37 15.82 6.71
C LYS A 25 -12.04 15.08 6.47
N VAL A 26 -11.08 15.27 7.35
CA VAL A 26 -9.77 14.59 7.23
C VAL A 26 -9.92 13.14 7.64
N VAL A 27 -9.51 12.22 6.76
CA VAL A 27 -9.46 10.78 7.03
C VAL A 27 -8.02 10.32 6.90
N LEU A 28 -7.50 9.74 7.96
CA LEU A 28 -6.13 9.27 8.06
C LEU A 28 -6.10 7.76 8.27
N ARG A 29 -4.99 7.13 7.92
CA ARG A 29 -4.87 5.69 8.05
C ARG A 29 -3.49 5.29 8.57
N PHE A 30 -3.48 4.42 9.57
CA PHE A 30 -2.32 3.62 9.95
C PHE A 30 -2.58 2.16 9.55
N ALA A 31 -1.64 1.55 8.83
CA ALA A 31 -1.86 0.24 8.20
C ALA A 31 -0.70 -0.73 8.49
N PRO A 32 -0.59 -1.25 9.72
CA PRO A 32 0.42 -2.23 10.07
C PRO A 32 0.07 -3.62 9.52
N ASN A 33 1.10 -4.43 9.25
CA ASN A 33 0.91 -5.87 9.13
C ASN A 33 0.84 -6.48 10.55
N PRO A 34 -0.16 -7.31 10.88
CA PRO A 34 -0.32 -7.87 12.22
C PRO A 34 0.56 -9.12 12.44
N ASN A 35 1.86 -9.03 12.22
CA ASN A 35 2.81 -10.13 12.40
C ASN A 35 3.65 -10.02 13.68
N GLY A 36 3.23 -9.20 14.62
CA GLY A 36 3.87 -8.95 15.91
C GLY A 36 3.47 -7.62 16.52
N PRO A 37 4.03 -7.26 17.68
CA PRO A 37 3.77 -5.99 18.35
C PRO A 37 4.29 -4.80 17.56
N LEU A 38 3.78 -3.60 17.86
CA LEU A 38 4.28 -2.37 17.27
C LEU A 38 5.74 -2.12 17.69
N SER A 39 6.56 -1.73 16.73
CA SER A 39 7.92 -1.27 17.00
C SER A 39 7.96 0.25 17.16
N PHE A 40 9.07 0.77 17.68
CA PHE A 40 9.30 2.22 17.78
C PHE A 40 9.17 2.94 16.42
N GLY A 41 9.51 2.26 15.32
CA GLY A 41 9.32 2.81 13.97
C GLY A 41 7.84 2.99 13.61
N HIS A 42 6.96 2.11 14.07
CA HIS A 42 5.51 2.21 13.88
C HIS A 42 4.89 3.34 14.72
N ALA A 43 5.42 3.59 15.93
CA ALA A 43 4.94 4.65 16.82
C ALA A 43 4.95 6.03 16.15
N ARG A 44 6.00 6.34 15.38
CA ARG A 44 6.06 7.59 14.61
C ARG A 44 4.87 7.74 13.64
N GLY A 45 4.56 6.68 12.92
CA GLY A 45 3.47 6.70 11.94
C GLY A 45 2.11 6.89 12.60
N ILE A 46 1.84 6.14 13.66
CA ILE A 46 0.53 6.19 14.32
C ILE A 46 0.32 7.52 15.07
N ILE A 47 1.36 8.03 15.77
CA ILE A 47 1.26 9.30 16.50
C ILE A 47 1.00 10.45 15.54
N ILE A 48 1.73 10.58 14.43
CA ILE A 48 1.52 11.66 13.47
C ILE A 48 0.11 11.62 12.90
N ASN A 49 -0.39 10.44 12.50
CA ASN A 49 -1.77 10.31 12.01
C ASN A 49 -2.79 10.63 13.10
N GLY A 50 -2.55 10.19 14.33
CA GLY A 50 -3.44 10.47 15.46
C GLY A 50 -3.52 11.95 15.83
N GLU A 51 -2.38 12.65 15.86
CA GLU A 51 -2.35 14.08 16.15
C GLU A 51 -3.06 14.90 15.05
N TYR A 52 -2.87 14.56 13.78
CA TYR A 52 -3.66 15.19 12.71
C TYR A 52 -5.17 14.88 12.83
N ALA A 53 -5.54 13.65 13.22
CA ALA A 53 -6.94 13.31 13.44
C ALA A 53 -7.55 14.14 14.56
N LYS A 54 -6.81 14.40 15.65
CA LYS A 54 -7.25 15.30 16.72
C LYS A 54 -7.36 16.75 16.24
N GLU A 55 -6.32 17.28 15.61
CA GLU A 55 -6.24 18.68 15.17
C GLU A 55 -7.37 19.05 14.21
N TYR A 56 -7.68 18.14 13.27
CA TYR A 56 -8.71 18.37 12.27
C TYR A 56 -10.10 17.81 12.63
N ASN A 57 -10.29 17.31 13.86
CA ASN A 57 -11.51 16.59 14.25
C ASN A 57 -11.90 15.54 13.19
N GLY A 58 -10.90 14.83 12.69
CA GLY A 58 -10.99 13.86 11.59
C GLY A 58 -11.13 12.43 12.07
N GLU A 59 -11.09 11.49 11.13
CA GLU A 59 -11.18 10.05 11.38
C GLU A 59 -9.78 9.40 11.25
N LEU A 60 -9.41 8.54 12.21
CA LEU A 60 -8.26 7.65 12.10
C LEU A 60 -8.74 6.21 11.87
N ILE A 61 -8.31 5.63 10.77
CA ILE A 61 -8.54 4.23 10.42
C ILE A 61 -7.31 3.41 10.80
N LEU A 62 -7.49 2.38 11.62
CA LEU A 62 -6.50 1.32 11.79
C LEU A 62 -6.84 0.19 10.80
N ARG A 63 -5.94 -0.05 9.82
CA ARG A 63 -6.12 -1.13 8.85
C ARG A 63 -5.06 -2.20 9.04
N PHE A 64 -5.46 -3.43 9.24
CA PHE A 64 -4.55 -4.56 9.25
C PHE A 64 -4.26 -5.02 7.81
N ASP A 65 -2.99 -4.93 7.39
CA ASP A 65 -2.52 -5.41 6.09
C ASP A 65 -2.07 -6.88 6.23
N ASP A 66 -3.01 -7.79 6.32
CA ASP A 66 -2.87 -9.19 6.70
C ASP A 66 -2.93 -10.18 5.52
N THR A 67 -2.79 -9.72 4.30
CA THR A 67 -2.90 -10.55 3.10
C THR A 67 -1.62 -11.29 2.71
N ASP A 68 -0.49 -11.05 3.39
CA ASP A 68 0.76 -11.77 3.17
C ASP A 68 0.84 -12.99 4.11
N THR A 69 0.55 -14.17 3.59
CA THR A 69 0.54 -15.42 4.36
C THR A 69 1.88 -16.16 4.34
N THR A 70 2.88 -15.68 3.59
CA THR A 70 4.14 -16.39 3.38
C THR A 70 5.33 -15.72 4.04
N VAL A 71 5.55 -14.43 3.77
CA VAL A 71 6.73 -13.69 4.28
C VAL A 71 6.44 -13.07 5.65
N LYS A 72 5.21 -12.60 5.85
CA LYS A 72 4.76 -11.95 7.09
C LYS A 72 3.38 -12.46 7.49
N PRO A 73 3.27 -13.75 7.84
CA PRO A 73 1.97 -14.32 8.21
C PRO A 73 1.40 -13.58 9.43
N PRO A 74 0.09 -13.30 9.43
CA PRO A 74 -0.56 -12.64 10.54
C PRO A 74 -0.60 -13.55 11.78
N LEU A 75 -0.48 -12.93 12.95
CA LEU A 75 -0.64 -13.58 14.26
C LEU A 75 -1.94 -13.12 14.90
N LEU A 76 -2.76 -14.05 15.38
CA LEU A 76 -4.08 -13.72 15.95
C LEU A 76 -3.99 -12.74 17.12
N GLU A 77 -3.02 -12.94 18.01
CA GLU A 77 -2.80 -12.04 19.14
C GLU A 77 -2.39 -10.64 18.75
N ALA A 78 -1.77 -10.46 17.57
CA ALA A 78 -1.30 -9.14 17.12
C ALA A 78 -2.45 -8.17 16.80
N TYR A 79 -3.62 -8.68 16.41
CA TYR A 79 -4.77 -7.82 16.14
C TYR A 79 -5.26 -7.08 17.39
N GLU A 80 -5.33 -7.76 18.51
CA GLU A 80 -5.72 -7.15 19.79
C GLU A 80 -4.59 -6.32 20.38
N THR A 81 -3.37 -6.85 20.39
CA THR A 81 -2.19 -6.16 20.91
C THR A 81 -1.97 -4.83 20.21
N ILE A 82 -1.99 -4.78 18.88
CA ILE A 82 -1.80 -3.55 18.11
C ILE A 82 -2.90 -2.52 18.40
N GLN A 83 -4.14 -2.94 18.56
CA GLN A 83 -5.24 -2.02 18.92
C GLN A 83 -5.01 -1.42 20.31
N THR A 84 -4.61 -2.24 21.29
CA THR A 84 -4.32 -1.80 22.65
C THR A 84 -3.12 -0.85 22.70
N GLU A 85 -2.04 -1.19 22.00
CA GLU A 85 -0.84 -0.33 21.90
C GLU A 85 -1.15 0.99 21.18
N ALA A 86 -1.98 0.93 20.12
CA ALA A 86 -2.44 2.11 19.41
C ALA A 86 -3.24 3.05 20.33
N GLU A 87 -4.21 2.52 21.06
CA GLU A 87 -5.01 3.27 22.03
C GLU A 87 -4.12 3.89 23.12
N TRP A 88 -3.18 3.12 23.65
CA TRP A 88 -2.24 3.61 24.66
C TRP A 88 -1.37 4.77 24.14
N LEU A 89 -0.82 4.64 22.91
CA LEU A 89 0.01 5.69 22.30
C LEU A 89 -0.76 6.97 22.00
N LEU A 90 -2.02 6.83 21.57
CA LEU A 90 -2.86 7.94 21.10
C LEU A 90 -3.66 8.61 22.22
N GLY A 91 -3.95 7.87 23.30
CA GLY A 91 -4.92 8.25 24.33
C GLY A 91 -6.38 8.20 23.85
N PHE A 92 -6.66 7.61 22.70
CA PHE A 92 -8.01 7.37 22.16
C PHE A 92 -7.99 6.16 21.20
N LYS A 93 -9.17 5.56 20.98
CA LYS A 93 -9.33 4.46 20.02
C LYS A 93 -9.44 4.98 18.59
N PRO A 94 -8.77 4.36 17.61
CA PRO A 94 -9.09 4.58 16.20
C PRO A 94 -10.60 4.44 15.96
N GLN A 95 -11.19 5.36 15.21
CA GLN A 95 -12.64 5.38 15.00
C GLN A 95 -13.13 4.19 14.18
N ARG A 96 -12.25 3.62 13.35
CA ARG A 96 -12.57 2.46 12.52
C ARG A 96 -11.39 1.50 12.45
N VAL A 97 -11.70 0.20 12.55
CA VAL A 97 -10.77 -0.90 12.30
C VAL A 97 -11.18 -1.61 11.02
N VAL A 98 -10.22 -1.86 10.14
CA VAL A 98 -10.43 -2.55 8.85
C VAL A 98 -9.43 -3.70 8.75
N ILE A 99 -9.91 -4.87 8.35
CA ILE A 99 -9.09 -6.05 8.08
C ILE A 99 -9.04 -6.25 6.57
N ALA A 100 -7.83 -6.25 5.98
CA ALA A 100 -7.67 -6.30 4.53
C ALA A 100 -8.15 -7.63 3.94
N SER A 101 -7.90 -8.75 4.63
CA SER A 101 -8.33 -10.09 4.17
C SER A 101 -9.85 -10.25 4.09
N ASP A 102 -10.61 -9.56 4.94
CA ASP A 102 -12.09 -9.59 4.88
C ASP A 102 -12.64 -8.96 3.59
N ARG A 103 -11.81 -8.21 2.86
CA ARG A 103 -12.18 -7.49 1.65
C ARG A 103 -11.60 -8.08 0.37
N ILE A 104 -11.11 -9.31 0.41
CA ILE A 104 -10.41 -9.92 -0.73
C ILE A 104 -11.27 -9.97 -2.00
N LEU A 105 -12.58 -10.21 -1.86
CA LEU A 105 -13.50 -10.23 -3.00
C LEU A 105 -13.69 -8.85 -3.63
N GLU A 106 -13.65 -7.78 -2.84
CA GLU A 106 -13.67 -6.41 -3.35
C GLU A 106 -12.41 -6.13 -4.17
N TYR A 107 -11.23 -6.60 -3.70
CA TYR A 107 -9.98 -6.45 -4.46
C TYR A 107 -10.02 -7.23 -5.77
N TYR A 108 -10.56 -8.45 -5.78
CA TYR A 108 -10.72 -9.24 -7.00
C TYR A 108 -11.67 -8.56 -7.99
N HIS A 109 -12.77 -7.99 -7.52
CA HIS A 109 -13.67 -7.20 -8.36
C HIS A 109 -12.95 -6.00 -8.98
N HIS A 110 -12.16 -5.26 -8.21
CA HIS A 110 -11.39 -4.14 -8.73
C HIS A 110 -10.30 -4.56 -9.73
N VAL A 111 -9.70 -5.76 -9.58
CA VAL A 111 -8.80 -6.31 -10.60
C VAL A 111 -9.55 -6.53 -11.91
N HIS A 112 -10.76 -7.12 -11.90
CA HIS A 112 -11.56 -7.27 -13.11
C HIS A 112 -11.80 -5.92 -13.80
N LEU A 113 -12.26 -4.92 -13.05
CA LEU A 113 -12.50 -3.56 -13.60
C LEU A 113 -11.23 -2.96 -14.20
N MET A 114 -10.09 -3.14 -13.53
CA MET A 114 -8.81 -2.63 -13.98
C MET A 114 -8.35 -3.31 -15.28
N LEU A 115 -8.53 -4.61 -15.41
CA LEU A 115 -8.18 -5.36 -16.61
C LEU A 115 -9.11 -5.01 -17.78
N ASP A 116 -10.42 -4.91 -17.54
CA ASP A 116 -11.41 -4.52 -18.55
C ASP A 116 -11.17 -3.09 -19.06
N GLY A 117 -10.84 -2.18 -18.14
CA GLY A 117 -10.50 -0.80 -18.47
C GLY A 117 -9.12 -0.61 -19.09
N LYS A 118 -8.32 -1.68 -19.26
CA LYS A 118 -6.93 -1.64 -19.75
C LYS A 118 -5.97 -0.81 -18.87
N PHE A 119 -6.34 -0.60 -17.62
CA PHE A 119 -5.49 0.09 -16.63
C PHE A 119 -4.48 -0.83 -15.94
N GLY A 120 -4.55 -2.11 -16.20
CA GLY A 120 -3.64 -3.13 -15.68
C GLY A 120 -3.45 -4.29 -16.64
N TYR A 121 -2.60 -5.21 -16.24
CA TYR A 121 -2.32 -6.45 -16.99
C TYR A 121 -1.76 -7.54 -16.07
N VAL A 122 -1.89 -8.78 -16.48
CA VAL A 122 -1.26 -9.92 -15.80
C VAL A 122 0.11 -10.16 -16.41
N CYS A 123 1.14 -10.08 -15.57
CA CYS A 123 2.54 -10.23 -15.93
C CYS A 123 3.06 -11.60 -15.46
N GLN A 124 3.65 -12.35 -16.38
CA GLN A 124 4.30 -13.64 -16.13
C GLN A 124 5.84 -13.56 -16.23
N CYS A 125 6.40 -12.34 -16.36
CA CYS A 125 7.85 -12.18 -16.33
C CYS A 125 8.38 -12.50 -14.93
N SER A 126 9.57 -13.09 -14.87
CA SER A 126 10.27 -13.30 -13.60
C SER A 126 10.48 -11.97 -12.88
N ALA A 127 10.73 -12.02 -11.57
CA ALA A 127 11.02 -10.80 -10.80
C ALA A 127 12.30 -10.11 -11.30
N GLU A 128 13.27 -10.90 -11.79
CA GLU A 128 14.54 -10.41 -12.32
C GLU A 128 14.34 -9.71 -13.67
N ASP A 129 13.69 -10.37 -14.63
CA ASP A 129 13.39 -9.77 -15.93
C ASP A 129 12.58 -8.49 -15.78
N PHE A 130 11.55 -8.51 -14.92
CA PHE A 130 10.76 -7.30 -14.69
C PHE A 130 11.56 -6.18 -14.05
N ARG A 131 12.52 -6.50 -13.17
CA ARG A 131 13.43 -5.52 -12.60
C ARG A 131 14.26 -4.82 -13.68
N GLU A 132 14.72 -5.56 -14.69
CA GLU A 132 15.45 -4.99 -15.83
C GLU A 132 14.57 -4.03 -16.65
N PHE A 133 13.35 -4.43 -17.02
CA PHE A 133 12.40 -3.54 -17.70
C PHE A 133 12.17 -2.25 -16.89
N ARG A 134 11.97 -2.39 -15.58
CA ARG A 134 11.76 -1.25 -14.69
C ARG A 134 12.96 -0.32 -14.60
N VAL A 135 14.18 -0.85 -14.55
CA VAL A 135 15.42 -0.05 -14.53
C VAL A 135 15.63 0.65 -15.86
N ASN A 136 15.49 -0.09 -16.96
CA ASN A 136 15.72 0.41 -18.32
C ASN A 136 14.58 1.29 -18.85
N LYS A 137 13.50 1.48 -18.08
CA LYS A 137 12.33 2.26 -18.47
C LYS A 137 11.62 1.73 -19.74
N THR A 138 11.65 0.43 -19.94
CA THR A 138 11.03 -0.24 -21.07
C THR A 138 9.80 -1.03 -20.63
N ASN A 139 8.85 -1.23 -21.54
CA ASN A 139 7.70 -2.05 -21.29
C ASN A 139 8.08 -3.54 -21.28
N CYS A 140 7.48 -4.32 -20.39
CA CYS A 140 7.57 -5.77 -20.49
C CYS A 140 6.60 -6.31 -21.56
N PRO A 141 6.87 -7.46 -22.18
CA PRO A 141 6.02 -8.02 -23.23
C PRO A 141 4.57 -8.24 -22.82
N CYS A 142 4.32 -8.59 -21.55
CA CYS A 142 2.97 -8.84 -21.05
C CYS A 142 2.07 -7.59 -21.00
N ARG A 143 2.67 -6.40 -21.07
CA ARG A 143 1.94 -5.13 -21.00
C ARG A 143 0.96 -4.94 -22.15
N ASP A 144 1.25 -5.55 -23.31
CA ASP A 144 0.46 -5.43 -24.53
C ASP A 144 -0.58 -6.55 -24.69
N ASN A 145 -0.71 -7.43 -23.69
CA ASN A 145 -1.77 -8.42 -23.66
C ASN A 145 -3.14 -7.76 -23.81
N ASP A 146 -3.99 -8.35 -24.64
CA ASP A 146 -5.38 -7.91 -24.77
C ASP A 146 -6.21 -8.23 -23.51
N VAL A 147 -7.43 -7.71 -23.44
CA VAL A 147 -8.31 -7.88 -22.28
C VAL A 147 -8.66 -9.34 -22.08
N GLN A 148 -8.93 -10.09 -23.16
CA GLN A 148 -9.35 -11.48 -23.09
C GLN A 148 -8.25 -12.37 -22.52
N LEU A 149 -7.01 -12.16 -22.97
CA LEU A 149 -5.85 -12.88 -22.44
C LEU A 149 -5.61 -12.53 -20.98
N ASN A 150 -5.68 -11.24 -20.60
CA ASN A 150 -5.53 -10.81 -19.21
C ASN A 150 -6.58 -11.44 -18.29
N GLN A 151 -7.86 -11.47 -18.69
CA GLN A 151 -8.94 -12.11 -17.92
C GLN A 151 -8.72 -13.63 -17.79
N LYS A 152 -8.26 -14.30 -18.85
CA LYS A 152 -7.91 -15.72 -18.80
C LYS A 152 -6.75 -16.01 -17.85
N LEU A 153 -5.71 -15.17 -17.87
CA LEU A 153 -4.57 -15.32 -16.97
C LEU A 153 -4.96 -15.02 -15.51
N TRP A 154 -5.82 -14.02 -15.30
CA TRP A 154 -6.37 -13.72 -13.98
C TRP A 154 -7.18 -14.89 -13.43
N SER A 155 -8.04 -15.51 -14.23
CA SER A 155 -8.78 -16.71 -13.82
C SER A 155 -7.85 -17.84 -13.36
N LYS A 156 -6.71 -18.03 -14.04
CA LYS A 156 -5.70 -19.03 -13.65
C LYS A 156 -4.98 -18.70 -12.34
N MET A 157 -4.89 -17.41 -11.96
CA MET A 157 -4.41 -17.02 -10.63
C MET A 157 -5.43 -17.38 -9.55
N LEU A 158 -6.72 -17.21 -9.82
CA LEU A 158 -7.80 -17.47 -8.86
C LEU A 158 -8.07 -18.96 -8.66
N ASP A 159 -7.95 -19.78 -9.69
CA ASP A 159 -8.26 -21.21 -9.63
C ASP A 159 -7.06 -22.08 -9.19
N GLY A 160 -5.92 -21.46 -8.89
CA GLY A 160 -4.71 -22.14 -8.43
C GLY A 160 -3.91 -22.86 -9.53
N THR A 161 -4.24 -22.62 -10.82
CA THR A 161 -3.43 -23.12 -11.95
C THR A 161 -2.00 -22.54 -11.89
N PHE A 162 -1.88 -21.27 -11.53
CA PHE A 162 -0.60 -20.64 -11.28
C PHE A 162 -0.17 -20.85 -9.84
N GLN A 163 1.10 -21.17 -9.65
CA GLN A 163 1.71 -21.22 -8.33
C GLN A 163 2.16 -19.82 -7.87
N PRO A 164 2.33 -19.59 -6.56
CA PRO A 164 2.87 -18.32 -6.05
C PRO A 164 4.17 -17.95 -6.74
N GLY A 165 4.19 -16.78 -7.38
CA GLY A 165 5.33 -16.28 -8.14
C GLY A 165 5.22 -16.41 -9.67
N ASP A 166 4.31 -17.23 -10.19
CA ASP A 166 4.15 -17.44 -11.65
C ASP A 166 3.54 -16.23 -12.36
N ALA A 167 2.71 -15.47 -11.67
CA ALA A 167 2.04 -14.32 -12.25
C ALA A 167 1.79 -13.21 -11.21
N VAL A 168 1.72 -11.97 -11.71
CA VAL A 168 1.48 -10.76 -10.92
C VAL A 168 0.53 -9.85 -11.69
N VAL A 169 -0.50 -9.35 -11.05
CA VAL A 169 -1.31 -8.25 -11.61
C VAL A 169 -0.58 -6.93 -11.40
N ARG A 170 -0.36 -6.17 -12.47
CA ARG A 170 0.31 -4.87 -12.44
C ARG A 170 -0.60 -3.75 -12.90
N VAL A 171 -0.47 -2.59 -12.28
CA VAL A 171 -1.09 -1.36 -12.77
C VAL A 171 -0.26 -0.80 -13.91
N LYS A 172 -0.91 -0.41 -15.02
CA LYS A 172 -0.23 0.30 -16.12
C LYS A 172 0.02 1.74 -15.72
N THR A 173 1.30 2.11 -15.66
CA THR A 173 1.72 3.49 -15.40
C THR A 173 2.73 3.94 -16.45
N ASP A 174 3.25 5.14 -16.31
CA ASP A 174 4.31 5.62 -17.19
C ASP A 174 5.67 5.01 -16.76
N MET A 175 6.22 4.16 -17.63
CA MET A 175 7.53 3.52 -17.39
C MET A 175 8.69 4.51 -17.46
N SER A 176 8.50 5.73 -17.99
CA SER A 176 9.51 6.78 -18.04
C SER A 176 9.67 7.56 -16.73
N LEU A 177 8.75 7.41 -15.77
CA LEU A 177 8.76 8.12 -14.50
C LEU A 177 10.14 8.05 -13.82
N LYS A 178 10.53 9.16 -13.17
CA LYS A 178 11.83 9.26 -12.49
C LYS A 178 11.95 8.25 -11.34
N ASN A 179 10.87 8.11 -10.54
CA ASN A 179 10.84 7.15 -9.44
C ASN A 179 10.49 5.74 -9.95
N PRO A 180 11.42 4.76 -9.88
CA PRO A 180 11.17 3.40 -10.37
C PRO A 180 10.06 2.67 -9.58
N ALA A 181 9.76 3.06 -8.36
CA ALA A 181 8.70 2.44 -7.57
C ALA A 181 7.30 2.68 -8.13
N LEU A 182 7.13 3.71 -8.96
CA LEU A 182 5.87 4.06 -9.60
C LEU A 182 5.67 3.39 -10.97
N ARG A 183 6.69 2.65 -11.49
CA ARG A 183 6.65 2.04 -12.82
C ARG A 183 6.01 0.66 -12.75
N ASP A 184 4.82 0.51 -13.34
CA ASP A 184 4.04 -0.73 -13.42
C ASP A 184 4.13 -1.58 -12.14
N TRP A 185 3.81 -0.95 -11.03
CA TRP A 185 3.89 -1.57 -9.70
C TRP A 185 2.86 -2.71 -9.53
N PRO A 186 3.17 -3.72 -8.69
CA PRO A 186 2.28 -4.84 -8.45
C PRO A 186 1.04 -4.40 -7.66
N ALA A 187 -0.14 -4.69 -8.19
CA ALA A 187 -1.42 -4.47 -7.51
C ALA A 187 -1.81 -5.69 -6.67
N LEU A 188 -1.60 -6.90 -7.23
CA LEU A 188 -1.99 -8.16 -6.59
C LEU A 188 -1.05 -9.29 -7.06
N ARG A 189 -0.75 -10.22 -6.17
CA ARG A 189 0.12 -11.38 -6.43
C ARG A 189 -0.28 -12.56 -5.56
#